data_2c49ad1c67adc83327d5c526b0f1ec7a
#
_entry.id   2c49ad1c67adc83327d5c526b0f1ec7a
#
_cell.length_a   1.000
_cell.length_b   1.000
_cell.length_c   1.000
_cell.angle_alpha   90.00
_cell.angle_beta   90.00
_cell.angle_gamma   90.00
#
_symmetry.space_group_name_H-M   'P 1'
#
loop_
_entity.id
_entity.type
_entity.pdbx_description
1 polymer ?
#
loop_
_entity_poly.entity_id
_entity_poly.type
_entity_poly.pdbx_seq_one_letter_code
_entity_poly.pdbx_strand_id
1 'polypeptide(L)'
;MTPDGLIIGIIMSVVIAFIVTMLVLNASTKKFISTNAKLVENQNLLLEQNKTLGSELEMRMSELEEKNQKLEERENGLEKQKELIEMLQRQQEELDEQLKHATFDEVTIMRKQANQHREHIELMADMTDEELMRWLDQKMDETHLFTDANLTLKTMAKSLGLTQKRLSNLFKNNAKYASLGDYINEKRFLYACHLLREETHWTIEAVGAEAGFGGRRTFQTEVKRRLGITPLQYRQSQNK
;
A
#
# COMPACT_ATOMS: atom_id res chain seq x y z
N MET A 1 -85.56 -18.26 -60.07
CA MET A 1 -84.13 -18.55 -59.80
C MET A 1 -83.99 -20.06 -59.70
N THR A 2 -83.22 -20.69 -60.54
CA THR A 2 -83.00 -22.13 -60.52
C THR A 2 -82.19 -22.47 -59.22
N PRO A 3 -82.47 -23.60 -58.60
CA PRO A 3 -81.79 -23.98 -57.34
C PRO A 3 -80.22 -24.01 -57.50
N ASP A 4 -79.74 -24.28 -58.72
CA ASP A 4 -78.29 -24.30 -59.02
C ASP A 4 -77.63 -22.91 -58.97
N GLY A 5 -78.39 -21.86 -59.35
CA GLY A 5 -77.86 -20.47 -59.26
C GLY A 5 -77.67 -19.96 -57.81
N LEU A 6 -78.51 -20.50 -56.92
CA LEU A 6 -78.45 -20.15 -55.49
C LEU A 6 -77.21 -20.81 -54.79
N ILE A 7 -76.95 -22.05 -55.15
CA ILE A 7 -75.82 -22.85 -54.67
C ILE A 7 -74.49 -22.21 -55.15
N ILE A 8 -74.39 -21.83 -56.45
CA ILE A 8 -73.25 -21.22 -57.03
C ILE A 8 -72.99 -19.86 -56.34
N GLY A 9 -74.03 -19.07 -56.05
CA GLY A 9 -73.91 -17.81 -55.32
C GLY A 9 -73.35 -17.96 -53.89
N ILE A 10 -73.79 -18.98 -53.17
CA ILE A 10 -73.26 -19.27 -51.83
C ILE A 10 -71.81 -19.74 -51.89
N ILE A 11 -71.44 -20.62 -52.78
CA ILE A 11 -70.10 -21.09 -52.98
C ILE A 11 -69.15 -19.87 -53.29
N MET A 12 -69.55 -19.01 -54.20
CA MET A 12 -68.75 -17.82 -54.55
C MET A 12 -68.62 -16.85 -53.39
N SER A 13 -69.64 -16.66 -52.55
CA SER A 13 -69.53 -15.79 -51.35
C SER A 13 -68.61 -16.38 -50.31
N VAL A 14 -68.61 -17.69 -50.12
CA VAL A 14 -67.64 -18.35 -49.19
C VAL A 14 -66.21 -18.28 -49.71
N VAL A 15 -65.98 -18.45 -50.99
CA VAL A 15 -64.65 -18.32 -51.60
C VAL A 15 -64.16 -16.91 -51.48
N ILE A 16 -64.98 -15.88 -51.74
CA ILE A 16 -64.61 -14.47 -51.59
C ILE A 16 -64.30 -14.19 -50.12
N ALA A 17 -65.11 -14.61 -49.17
CA ALA A 17 -64.85 -14.44 -47.75
C ALA A 17 -63.55 -15.10 -47.32
N PHE A 18 -63.24 -16.28 -47.82
CA PHE A 18 -61.98 -16.98 -47.57
C PHE A 18 -60.79 -16.23 -48.14
N ILE A 19 -60.88 -15.70 -49.37
CA ILE A 19 -59.77 -14.86 -49.95
C ILE A 19 -59.57 -13.61 -49.15
N VAL A 20 -60.62 -12.89 -48.73
CA VAL A 20 -60.56 -11.69 -47.96
C VAL A 20 -59.93 -11.99 -46.60
N THR A 21 -60.32 -13.04 -45.91
CA THR A 21 -59.71 -13.46 -44.62
C THR A 21 -58.23 -13.79 -44.79
N MET A 22 -57.83 -14.50 -45.84
CA MET A 22 -56.46 -14.82 -46.15
C MET A 22 -55.60 -13.51 -46.45
N LEU A 23 -56.15 -12.56 -47.15
CA LEU A 23 -55.49 -11.27 -47.42
C LEU A 23 -55.30 -10.44 -46.13
N VAL A 24 -56.29 -10.39 -45.27
CA VAL A 24 -56.23 -9.72 -43.94
C VAL A 24 -55.20 -10.40 -43.04
N LEU A 25 -55.20 -11.70 -42.97
CA LEU A 25 -54.22 -12.49 -42.22
C LEU A 25 -52.79 -12.24 -42.74
N ASN A 26 -52.59 -12.26 -44.04
CA ASN A 26 -51.29 -12.00 -44.66
C ASN A 26 -50.82 -10.54 -44.41
N ALA A 27 -51.71 -9.57 -44.47
CA ALA A 27 -51.38 -8.15 -44.13
C ALA A 27 -51.03 -8.01 -42.63
N SER A 28 -51.77 -8.67 -41.76
CA SER A 28 -51.52 -8.68 -40.29
C SER A 28 -50.20 -9.35 -39.95
N THR A 29 -49.89 -10.50 -40.58
CA THR A 29 -48.60 -11.19 -40.38
C THR A 29 -47.43 -10.36 -40.88
N LYS A 30 -47.53 -9.71 -42.05
CA LYS A 30 -46.48 -8.76 -42.54
C LYS A 30 -46.28 -7.62 -41.59
N LYS A 31 -47.36 -7.00 -41.08
CA LYS A 31 -47.27 -5.91 -40.10
C LYS A 31 -46.61 -6.39 -38.79
N PHE A 32 -46.96 -7.56 -38.29
CA PHE A 32 -46.39 -8.18 -37.11
C PHE A 32 -44.88 -8.44 -37.26
N ILE A 33 -44.49 -9.03 -38.42
CA ILE A 33 -43.08 -9.28 -38.73
C ILE A 33 -42.30 -7.95 -38.79
N SER A 34 -42.81 -6.92 -39.46
CA SER A 34 -42.19 -5.61 -39.54
C SER A 34 -42.05 -4.94 -38.17
N THR A 35 -43.07 -5.06 -37.30
CA THR A 35 -43.01 -4.50 -35.94
C THR A 35 -41.98 -5.24 -35.07
N ASN A 36 -41.94 -6.56 -35.16
CA ASN A 36 -40.94 -7.35 -34.45
C ASN A 36 -39.51 -7.07 -34.92
N ALA A 37 -39.30 -6.89 -36.23
CA ALA A 37 -38.01 -6.51 -36.79
C ALA A 37 -37.51 -5.18 -36.20
N LYS A 38 -38.39 -4.16 -36.13
CA LYS A 38 -38.08 -2.88 -35.49
C LYS A 38 -37.79 -3.01 -34.00
N LEU A 39 -38.50 -3.88 -33.29
CA LEU A 39 -38.28 -4.14 -31.87
C LEU A 39 -36.90 -4.76 -31.63
N VAL A 40 -36.51 -5.74 -32.45
CA VAL A 40 -35.19 -6.37 -32.39
C VAL A 40 -34.08 -5.37 -32.71
N GLU A 41 -34.29 -4.50 -33.72
CA GLU A 41 -33.35 -3.45 -34.06
C GLU A 41 -33.14 -2.46 -32.89
N ASN A 42 -34.22 -2.02 -32.26
CA ASN A 42 -34.15 -1.15 -31.07
C ASN A 42 -33.46 -1.84 -29.87
N GLN A 43 -33.74 -3.14 -29.68
CA GLN A 43 -33.04 -3.89 -28.62
C GLN A 43 -31.54 -3.99 -28.87
N ASN A 44 -31.12 -4.24 -30.11
CA ASN A 44 -29.71 -4.27 -30.48
C ASN A 44 -29.03 -2.91 -30.28
N LEU A 45 -29.72 -1.82 -30.66
CA LEU A 45 -29.23 -0.46 -30.46
C LEU A 45 -29.04 -0.14 -28.96
N LEU A 46 -30.01 -0.51 -28.12
CA LEU A 46 -29.93 -0.34 -26.66
C LEU A 46 -28.80 -1.17 -26.06
N LEU A 47 -28.57 -2.37 -26.56
CA LEU A 47 -27.48 -3.26 -26.14
C LEU A 47 -26.11 -2.62 -26.46
N GLU A 48 -25.98 -2.06 -27.64
CA GLU A 48 -24.74 -1.35 -28.06
C GLU A 48 -24.50 -0.08 -27.23
N GLN A 49 -25.55 0.70 -26.98
CA GLN A 49 -25.48 1.87 -26.10
C GLN A 49 -25.10 1.50 -24.66
N ASN A 50 -25.66 0.44 -24.12
CA ASN A 50 -25.30 -0.03 -22.78
C ASN A 50 -23.84 -0.53 -22.71
N LYS A 51 -23.34 -1.16 -23.76
CA LYS A 51 -21.95 -1.59 -23.85
C LYS A 51 -20.98 -0.40 -23.90
N THR A 52 -21.29 0.61 -24.70
CA THR A 52 -20.48 1.85 -24.78
C THR A 52 -20.51 2.61 -23.47
N LEU A 53 -21.67 2.72 -22.82
CA LEU A 53 -21.81 3.36 -21.53
C LEU A 53 -21.05 2.61 -20.43
N GLY A 54 -21.07 1.27 -20.46
CA GLY A 54 -20.27 0.44 -19.56
C GLY A 54 -18.78 0.69 -19.68
N SER A 55 -18.25 0.74 -20.91
CA SER A 55 -16.83 1.02 -21.15
C SER A 55 -16.42 2.46 -20.74
N GLU A 56 -17.30 3.43 -20.92
CA GLU A 56 -17.07 4.80 -20.46
C GLU A 56 -17.05 4.89 -18.93
N LEU A 57 -17.94 4.14 -18.28
CA LEU A 57 -18.00 4.05 -16.82
C LEU A 57 -16.73 3.43 -16.22
N GLU A 58 -16.25 2.34 -16.80
CA GLU A 58 -14.99 1.69 -16.41
C GLU A 58 -13.79 2.65 -16.55
N MET A 59 -13.72 3.38 -17.65
CA MET A 59 -12.66 4.36 -17.88
C MET A 59 -12.71 5.48 -16.84
N ARG A 60 -13.91 6.01 -16.53
CA ARG A 60 -14.07 7.04 -15.51
C ARG A 60 -13.77 6.55 -14.09
N MET A 61 -14.11 5.30 -13.79
CA MET A 61 -13.75 4.68 -12.50
C MET A 61 -12.23 4.59 -12.34
N SER A 62 -11.53 4.13 -13.38
CA SER A 62 -10.06 4.07 -13.39
C SER A 62 -9.41 5.46 -13.22
N GLU A 63 -9.96 6.49 -13.88
CA GLU A 63 -9.48 7.87 -13.74
C GLU A 63 -9.71 8.44 -12.32
N LEU A 64 -10.85 8.09 -11.71
CA LEU A 64 -11.13 8.47 -10.32
C LEU A 64 -10.21 7.75 -9.33
N GLU A 65 -9.91 6.50 -9.56
CA GLU A 65 -8.99 5.71 -8.74
C GLU A 65 -7.58 6.31 -8.76
N GLU A 66 -7.08 6.68 -9.96
CA GLU A 66 -5.79 7.37 -10.10
C GLU A 66 -5.78 8.74 -9.39
N LYS A 67 -6.87 9.52 -9.51
CA LYS A 67 -6.98 10.80 -8.81
C LYS A 67 -7.04 10.65 -7.29
N ASN A 68 -7.75 9.63 -6.80
CA ASN A 68 -7.81 9.35 -5.37
C ASN A 68 -6.44 8.93 -4.82
N GLN A 69 -5.70 8.12 -5.56
CA GLN A 69 -4.34 7.74 -5.18
C GLN A 69 -3.41 8.96 -5.08
N LYS A 70 -3.47 9.86 -6.07
CA LYS A 70 -2.69 11.12 -6.04
C LYS A 70 -3.10 12.06 -4.90
N LEU A 71 -4.39 12.07 -4.52
CA LEU A 71 -4.87 12.83 -3.37
C LEU A 71 -4.33 12.25 -2.07
N GLU A 72 -4.37 10.94 -1.90
CA GLU A 72 -3.84 10.25 -0.72
C GLU A 72 -2.33 10.50 -0.55
N GLU A 73 -1.57 10.47 -1.65
CA GLU A 73 -0.14 10.82 -1.64
C GLU A 73 0.10 12.28 -1.20
N ARG A 74 -0.72 13.23 -1.68
CA ARG A 74 -0.63 14.64 -1.27
C ARG A 74 -1.02 14.85 0.18
N GLU A 75 -2.09 14.20 0.65
CA GLU A 75 -2.50 14.27 2.06
C GLU A 75 -1.43 13.72 2.99
N ASN A 76 -0.80 12.60 2.62
CA ASN A 76 0.34 12.04 3.34
C ASN A 76 1.55 13.00 3.35
N GLY A 77 1.80 13.72 2.25
CA GLY A 77 2.83 14.75 2.17
C GLY A 77 2.56 15.95 3.09
N LEU A 78 1.33 16.45 3.08
CA LEU A 78 0.91 17.55 3.95
C LEU A 78 0.95 17.19 5.44
N GLU A 79 0.56 15.98 5.77
CA GLU A 79 0.61 15.51 7.17
C GLU A 79 2.06 15.41 7.68
N LYS A 80 3.00 14.95 6.83
CA LYS A 80 4.44 14.95 7.16
C LYS A 80 4.96 16.37 7.44
N GLN A 81 4.57 17.34 6.61
CA GLN A 81 4.95 18.74 6.81
C GLN A 81 4.37 19.32 8.09
N LYS A 82 3.11 19.00 8.40
CA LYS A 82 2.46 19.45 9.63
C LYS A 82 3.13 18.92 10.88
N GLU A 83 3.47 17.62 10.90
CA GLU A 83 4.20 17.02 12.01
C GLU A 83 5.58 17.65 12.24
N LEU A 84 6.28 17.98 11.13
CA LEU A 84 7.56 18.66 11.19
C LEU A 84 7.40 20.05 11.82
N ILE A 85 6.40 20.82 11.40
CA ILE A 85 6.12 22.16 11.95
C ILE A 85 5.81 22.06 13.45
N GLU A 86 4.95 21.12 13.86
CA GLU A 86 4.62 20.93 15.28
C GLU A 86 5.87 20.55 16.13
N MET A 87 6.74 19.72 15.56
CA MET A 87 7.99 19.34 16.24
C MET A 87 8.92 20.54 16.40
N LEU A 88 9.07 21.34 15.35
CA LEU A 88 9.90 22.55 15.38
C LEU A 88 9.34 23.60 16.37
N GLN A 89 8.03 23.75 16.43
CA GLN A 89 7.39 24.67 17.39
C GLN A 89 7.63 24.24 18.85
N ARG A 90 7.42 22.95 19.18
CA ARG A 90 7.72 22.44 20.54
C ARG A 90 9.17 22.63 20.92
N GLN A 91 10.08 22.40 19.97
CA GLN A 91 11.52 22.56 20.21
C GLN A 91 11.89 24.04 20.41
N GLN A 92 11.23 24.94 19.71
CA GLN A 92 11.40 26.38 19.89
C GLN A 92 10.90 26.85 21.27
N GLU A 93 9.75 26.32 21.73
CA GLU A 93 9.20 26.59 23.06
C GLU A 93 10.12 26.08 24.18
N GLU A 94 10.62 24.83 24.05
CA GLU A 94 11.59 24.27 25.02
C GLU A 94 12.88 25.07 25.06
N LEU A 95 13.34 25.56 23.92
CA LEU A 95 14.56 26.37 23.82
C LEU A 95 14.35 27.77 24.43
N ASP A 96 13.22 28.41 24.19
CA ASP A 96 12.87 29.70 24.75
C ASP A 96 12.74 29.67 26.29
N GLU A 97 12.27 28.55 26.83
CA GLU A 97 12.23 28.35 28.28
C GLU A 97 13.62 28.16 28.90
N GLN A 98 14.50 27.42 28.22
CA GLN A 98 15.90 27.27 28.64
C GLN A 98 16.69 28.58 28.51
N LEU A 99 16.41 29.38 27.47
CA LEU A 99 17.05 30.69 27.23
C LEU A 99 16.77 31.71 28.33
N LYS A 100 15.64 31.62 29.03
CA LYS A 100 15.31 32.56 30.15
C LYS A 100 16.25 32.45 31.35
N HIS A 101 16.95 31.32 31.48
CA HIS A 101 17.80 31.01 32.62
C HIS A 101 19.29 30.87 32.31
N ALA A 102 19.69 31.00 31.05
CA ALA A 102 21.07 30.77 30.60
C ALA A 102 21.87 32.06 30.42
N THR A 103 23.20 31.96 30.59
CA THR A 103 24.15 33.06 30.29
C THR A 103 24.28 33.27 28.78
N PHE A 104 24.78 34.44 28.34
CA PHE A 104 24.92 34.81 26.93
C PHE A 104 25.68 33.75 26.08
N ASP A 105 26.73 33.15 26.66
CA ASP A 105 27.54 32.13 25.98
C ASP A 105 26.79 30.80 25.83
N GLU A 106 26.04 30.38 26.87
CA GLU A 106 25.18 29.20 26.83
C GLU A 106 24.06 29.37 25.80
N VAL A 107 23.45 30.56 25.73
CA VAL A 107 22.42 30.92 24.73
C VAL A 107 22.95 30.75 23.31
N THR A 108 24.18 31.18 23.04
CA THR A 108 24.77 31.08 21.71
C THR A 108 25.07 29.64 21.32
N ILE A 109 25.53 28.81 22.26
CA ILE A 109 25.78 27.38 22.05
C ILE A 109 24.46 26.65 21.80
N MET A 110 23.42 26.88 22.61
CA MET A 110 22.10 26.27 22.45
C MET A 110 21.45 26.62 21.12
N ARG A 111 21.53 27.89 20.67
CA ARG A 111 21.05 28.30 19.34
C ARG A 111 21.75 27.56 18.19
N LYS A 112 23.05 27.38 18.29
CA LYS A 112 23.82 26.66 17.28
C LYS A 112 23.43 25.20 17.22
N GLN A 113 23.25 24.54 18.37
CA GLN A 113 22.80 23.16 18.47
C GLN A 113 21.38 23.00 17.96
N ALA A 114 20.45 23.89 18.29
CA ALA A 114 19.09 23.88 17.82
C ALA A 114 18.99 24.03 16.29
N ASN A 115 19.79 24.96 15.70
CA ASN A 115 19.82 25.12 14.25
C ASN A 115 20.38 23.88 13.54
N GLN A 116 21.43 23.26 14.05
CA GLN A 116 21.99 22.03 13.51
C GLN A 116 20.96 20.88 13.57
N HIS A 117 20.20 20.80 14.65
CA HIS A 117 19.17 19.78 14.80
C HIS A 117 17.99 20.03 13.87
N ARG A 118 17.61 21.29 13.67
CA ARG A 118 16.57 21.70 12.71
C ARG A 118 16.95 21.36 11.28
N GLU A 119 18.16 21.72 10.85
CA GLU A 119 18.67 21.38 9.51
C GLU A 119 18.69 19.86 9.29
N HIS A 120 19.05 19.10 10.33
CA HIS A 120 19.02 17.65 10.27
C HIS A 120 17.60 17.09 10.07
N ILE A 121 16.60 17.61 10.80
CA ILE A 121 15.20 17.19 10.67
C ILE A 121 14.65 17.56 9.29
N GLU A 122 14.92 18.77 8.80
CA GLU A 122 14.49 19.20 7.45
C GLU A 122 15.10 18.30 6.37
N LEU A 123 16.39 17.98 6.46
CA LEU A 123 17.06 17.06 5.54
C LEU A 123 16.40 15.66 5.55
N MET A 124 16.05 15.14 6.72
CA MET A 124 15.40 13.82 6.86
C MET A 124 13.96 13.81 6.35
N ALA A 125 13.26 14.95 6.40
CA ALA A 125 11.89 15.07 5.91
C ALA A 125 11.82 15.03 4.38
N ASP A 126 12.82 15.57 3.70
CA ASP A 126 12.87 15.63 2.24
C ASP A 126 13.39 14.34 1.59
N MET A 127 13.97 13.42 2.36
CA MET A 127 14.45 12.14 1.85
C MET A 127 13.30 11.26 1.35
N THR A 128 13.50 10.61 0.21
CA THR A 128 12.65 9.50 -0.23
C THR A 128 12.75 8.32 0.74
N ASP A 129 11.79 7.38 0.66
CA ASP A 129 11.83 6.19 1.53
C ASP A 129 13.06 5.31 1.25
N GLU A 130 13.54 5.24 0.00
CA GLU A 130 14.76 4.52 -0.37
C GLU A 130 16.03 5.20 0.17
N GLU A 131 16.11 6.51 0.10
CA GLU A 131 17.24 7.27 0.65
C GLU A 131 17.29 7.17 2.16
N LEU A 132 16.14 7.33 2.81
CA LEU A 132 16.03 7.20 4.26
C LEU A 132 16.39 5.78 4.73
N MET A 133 15.98 4.75 3.99
CA MET A 133 16.31 3.36 4.31
C MET A 133 17.82 3.10 4.20
N ARG A 134 18.49 3.61 3.15
CA ARG A 134 19.95 3.51 2.99
C ARG A 134 20.69 4.23 4.11
N TRP A 135 20.24 5.44 4.43
CA TRP A 135 20.81 6.21 5.55
C TRP A 135 20.62 5.48 6.88
N LEU A 136 19.42 4.92 7.12
CA LEU A 136 19.13 4.13 8.30
C LEU A 136 20.03 2.89 8.40
N ASP A 137 20.22 2.17 7.32
CA ASP A 137 21.11 1.01 7.26
C ASP A 137 22.55 1.39 7.66
N GLN A 138 23.06 2.48 7.08
CA GLN A 138 24.39 2.99 7.42
C GLN A 138 24.49 3.39 8.91
N LYS A 139 23.50 4.12 9.42
CA LYS A 139 23.49 4.54 10.83
C LYS A 139 23.40 3.38 11.80
N MET A 140 22.60 2.38 11.48
CA MET A 140 22.51 1.17 12.29
C MET A 140 23.82 0.38 12.31
N ASP A 141 24.53 0.31 11.18
CA ASP A 141 25.83 -0.37 11.10
C ASP A 141 26.96 0.42 11.80
N GLU A 142 26.90 1.76 11.77
CA GLU A 142 27.87 2.63 12.49
C GLU A 142 27.66 2.61 14.01
N THR A 143 26.42 2.64 14.46
CA THR A 143 26.09 2.86 15.89
C THR A 143 25.81 1.58 16.66
N HIS A 144 25.53 0.49 15.95
CA HIS A 144 25.06 -0.78 16.52
C HIS A 144 23.83 -0.61 17.43
N LEU A 145 23.00 0.39 17.17
CA LEU A 145 21.82 0.70 18.00
C LEU A 145 20.88 -0.50 18.16
N PHE A 146 20.89 -1.41 17.18
CA PHE A 146 20.10 -2.64 17.22
C PHE A 146 20.50 -3.61 18.34
N THR A 147 21.70 -3.46 18.94
CA THR A 147 22.15 -4.33 20.06
C THR A 147 21.46 -3.99 21.38
N ASP A 148 20.85 -2.81 21.50
CA ASP A 148 20.02 -2.49 22.67
C ASP A 148 18.77 -3.39 22.68
N ALA A 149 18.71 -4.32 23.65
CA ALA A 149 17.58 -5.25 23.80
C ALA A 149 16.24 -4.54 24.08
N ASN A 150 16.28 -3.30 24.59
CA ASN A 150 15.11 -2.48 24.90
C ASN A 150 14.77 -1.48 23.79
N LEU A 151 15.41 -1.59 22.63
CA LEU A 151 15.16 -0.69 21.51
C LEU A 151 13.69 -0.74 21.07
N THR A 152 13.03 0.39 21.15
CA THR A 152 11.64 0.59 20.72
C THR A 152 11.58 1.55 19.55
N LEU A 153 10.46 1.58 18.83
CA LEU A 153 10.20 2.59 17.79
C LEU A 153 10.43 4.02 18.31
N LYS A 154 9.98 4.29 19.54
CA LYS A 154 10.09 5.61 20.18
C LYS A 154 11.56 5.98 20.47
N THR A 155 12.31 5.08 21.09
CA THR A 155 13.72 5.33 21.43
C THR A 155 14.57 5.42 20.18
N MET A 156 14.34 4.55 19.20
CA MET A 156 15.05 4.59 17.93
C MET A 156 14.78 5.88 17.15
N ALA A 157 13.52 6.31 17.04
CA ALA A 157 13.16 7.54 16.37
C ALA A 157 13.86 8.74 17.04
N LYS A 158 13.84 8.80 18.38
CA LYS A 158 14.53 9.86 19.14
C LYS A 158 16.04 9.84 18.89
N SER A 159 16.70 8.70 18.94
CA SER A 159 18.15 8.58 18.73
C SER A 159 18.57 8.96 17.30
N LEU A 160 17.69 8.80 16.33
CA LEU A 160 17.94 9.08 14.91
C LEU A 160 17.44 10.47 14.49
N GLY A 161 16.80 11.24 15.36
CA GLY A 161 16.21 12.53 15.01
C GLY A 161 15.01 12.43 14.07
N LEU A 162 14.30 11.29 14.10
CA LEU A 162 13.11 11.03 13.27
C LEU A 162 11.84 11.08 14.10
N THR A 163 10.70 11.34 13.44
CA THR A 163 9.40 11.10 14.06
C THR A 163 9.06 9.61 14.10
N GLN A 164 8.32 9.17 15.12
CA GLN A 164 7.85 7.79 15.19
C GLN A 164 6.98 7.42 13.97
N LYS A 165 6.16 8.36 13.49
CA LYS A 165 5.30 8.18 12.32
C LYS A 165 6.12 7.98 11.05
N ARG A 166 7.16 8.82 10.81
CA ARG A 166 8.05 8.69 9.66
C ARG A 166 8.74 7.33 9.64
N LEU A 167 9.29 6.93 10.79
CA LEU A 167 9.95 5.64 10.93
C LEU A 167 8.96 4.46 10.78
N SER A 168 7.75 4.56 11.35
CA SER A 168 6.70 3.54 11.19
C SER A 168 6.24 3.40 9.74
N ASN A 169 6.02 4.53 9.04
CA ASN A 169 5.59 4.52 7.64
C ASN A 169 6.67 3.94 6.72
N LEU A 170 7.96 4.24 7.00
CA LEU A 170 9.08 3.66 6.26
C LEU A 170 9.02 2.13 6.21
N PHE A 171 8.70 1.48 7.32
CA PHE A 171 8.57 0.01 7.39
C PHE A 171 7.23 -0.50 6.87
N LYS A 172 6.14 0.24 7.04
CA LYS A 172 4.82 -0.14 6.51
C LYS A 172 4.81 -0.24 4.98
N ASN A 173 5.55 0.65 4.32
CA ASN A 173 5.63 0.73 2.87
C ASN A 173 6.84 -0.04 2.28
N ASN A 174 7.66 -0.66 3.12
CA ASN A 174 8.87 -1.34 2.68
C ASN A 174 8.57 -2.75 2.17
N ALA A 175 9.03 -3.07 0.95
CA ALA A 175 8.81 -4.38 0.34
C ALA A 175 9.65 -5.50 0.99
N LYS A 176 10.77 -5.17 1.61
CA LYS A 176 11.71 -6.14 2.20
C LYS A 176 11.36 -6.50 3.64
N TYR A 177 10.89 -5.52 4.44
CA TYR A 177 10.63 -5.68 5.86
C TYR A 177 9.16 -5.45 6.18
N ALA A 178 8.51 -6.43 6.77
CA ALA A 178 7.11 -6.32 7.18
C ALA A 178 6.92 -5.41 8.42
N SER A 179 8.00 -5.17 9.19
CA SER A 179 7.97 -4.36 10.40
C SER A 179 9.37 -3.88 10.82
N LEU A 180 9.42 -2.87 11.69
CA LEU A 180 10.66 -2.48 12.37
C LEU A 180 11.30 -3.66 13.12
N GLY A 181 10.48 -4.52 13.74
CA GLY A 181 10.97 -5.70 14.45
C GLY A 181 11.72 -6.67 13.55
N ASP A 182 11.21 -6.89 12.34
CA ASP A 182 11.86 -7.76 11.34
C ASP A 182 13.20 -7.18 10.90
N TYR A 183 13.26 -5.87 10.67
CA TYR A 183 14.49 -5.15 10.35
C TYR A 183 15.54 -5.26 11.47
N ILE A 184 15.16 -4.96 12.71
CA ILE A 184 16.07 -5.07 13.87
C ILE A 184 16.56 -6.50 14.03
N ASN A 185 15.67 -7.49 13.93
CA ASN A 185 16.05 -8.89 14.05
C ASN A 185 16.98 -9.34 12.92
N GLU A 186 16.85 -8.80 11.71
CA GLU A 186 17.81 -9.06 10.63
C GLU A 186 19.20 -8.48 10.96
N LYS A 187 19.28 -7.23 11.42
CA LYS A 187 20.56 -6.60 11.82
C LYS A 187 21.22 -7.39 12.95
N ARG A 188 20.47 -7.73 14.00
CA ARG A 188 20.94 -8.58 15.10
C ARG A 188 21.44 -9.92 14.61
N PHE A 189 20.71 -10.56 13.72
CA PHE A 189 21.09 -11.85 13.15
C PHE A 189 22.40 -11.77 12.36
N LEU A 190 22.55 -10.79 11.47
CA LEU A 190 23.78 -10.60 10.70
C LEU A 190 24.99 -10.34 11.60
N TYR A 191 24.81 -9.49 12.62
CA TYR A 191 25.85 -9.19 13.60
C TYR A 191 26.19 -10.41 14.45
N ALA A 192 25.20 -11.19 14.89
CA ALA A 192 25.44 -12.44 15.59
C ALA A 192 26.20 -13.47 14.74
N CYS A 193 25.90 -13.56 13.43
CA CYS A 193 26.66 -14.41 12.51
C CYS A 193 28.11 -13.95 12.37
N HIS A 194 28.36 -12.64 12.38
CA HIS A 194 29.72 -12.09 12.40
C HIS A 194 30.46 -12.49 13.70
N LEU A 195 29.83 -12.24 14.87
CA LEU A 195 30.41 -12.62 16.16
C LEU A 195 30.66 -14.14 16.29
N LEU A 196 29.79 -14.97 15.77
CA LEU A 196 29.95 -16.42 15.78
C LEU A 196 31.20 -16.88 15.00
N ARG A 197 31.65 -16.13 14.00
CA ARG A 197 32.85 -16.41 13.21
C ARG A 197 34.11 -15.87 13.87
N GLU A 198 34.06 -14.62 14.32
CA GLU A 198 35.25 -13.90 14.82
C GLU A 198 35.54 -14.24 16.30
N GLU A 199 34.49 -14.27 17.13
CA GLU A 199 34.61 -14.45 18.57
C GLU A 199 34.40 -15.91 18.99
N THR A 200 35.31 -16.78 18.54
CA THR A 200 35.19 -18.24 18.71
C THR A 200 35.24 -18.69 20.18
N HIS A 201 35.84 -17.89 21.06
CA HIS A 201 35.94 -18.18 22.52
C HIS A 201 34.70 -17.77 23.31
N TRP A 202 33.80 -16.98 22.72
CA TRP A 202 32.57 -16.59 23.42
C TRP A 202 31.55 -17.72 23.47
N THR A 203 30.77 -17.75 24.53
CA THR A 203 29.63 -18.68 24.60
C THR A 203 28.55 -18.28 23.59
N ILE A 204 27.74 -19.24 23.19
CA ILE A 204 26.61 -18.96 22.29
C ILE A 204 25.65 -17.93 22.91
N GLU A 205 25.47 -18.02 24.24
CA GLU A 205 24.65 -17.11 25.02
C GLU A 205 25.22 -15.67 25.01
N ALA A 206 26.53 -15.54 25.19
CA ALA A 206 27.21 -14.24 25.15
C ALA A 206 27.07 -13.57 23.79
N VAL A 207 27.24 -14.33 22.69
CA VAL A 207 27.02 -13.81 21.33
C VAL A 207 25.57 -13.35 21.14
N GLY A 208 24.58 -14.12 21.60
CA GLY A 208 23.18 -13.71 21.49
C GLY A 208 22.87 -12.44 22.28
N ALA A 209 23.42 -12.30 23.48
CA ALA A 209 23.26 -11.12 24.33
C ALA A 209 23.91 -9.89 23.70
N GLU A 210 25.14 -10.00 23.21
CA GLU A 210 25.88 -8.93 22.55
C GLU A 210 25.19 -8.47 21.26
N ALA A 211 24.60 -9.40 20.52
CA ALA A 211 23.82 -9.06 19.35
C ALA A 211 22.45 -8.44 19.67
N GLY A 212 22.11 -8.24 20.95
CA GLY A 212 20.89 -7.57 21.40
C GLY A 212 19.64 -8.45 21.45
N PHE A 213 19.79 -9.78 21.40
CA PHE A 213 18.64 -10.67 21.62
C PHE A 213 18.26 -10.70 23.10
N GLY A 214 16.97 -10.46 23.39
CA GLY A 214 16.46 -10.43 24.77
C GLY A 214 16.49 -11.76 25.53
N GLY A 215 17.00 -12.83 24.90
CA GLY A 215 17.17 -14.13 25.55
C GLY A 215 17.69 -15.22 24.61
N ARG A 216 18.31 -16.23 25.23
CA ARG A 216 18.88 -17.41 24.54
C ARG A 216 17.91 -18.06 23.55
N ARG A 217 16.66 -18.27 23.99
CA ARG A 217 15.66 -18.97 23.19
C ARG A 217 15.31 -18.18 21.92
N THR A 218 15.14 -16.86 22.04
CA THR A 218 14.85 -15.98 20.90
C THR A 218 15.97 -16.01 19.88
N PHE A 219 17.23 -15.91 20.35
CA PHE A 219 18.41 -16.01 19.50
C PHE A 219 18.48 -17.34 18.74
N GLN A 220 18.39 -18.46 19.47
CA GLN A 220 18.45 -19.79 18.85
C GLN A 220 17.34 -20.02 17.83
N THR A 221 16.12 -19.57 18.15
CA THR A 221 14.96 -19.69 17.24
C THR A 221 15.18 -18.89 15.98
N GLU A 222 15.67 -17.66 16.10
CA GLU A 222 15.89 -16.77 14.95
C GLU A 222 16.99 -17.31 14.03
N VAL A 223 18.11 -17.75 14.56
CA VAL A 223 19.19 -18.36 13.77
C VAL A 223 18.71 -19.63 13.07
N LYS A 224 18.02 -20.52 13.81
CA LYS A 224 17.49 -21.76 13.22
C LYS A 224 16.43 -21.49 12.15
N ARG A 225 15.59 -20.49 12.33
CA ARG A 225 14.57 -20.09 11.36
C ARG A 225 15.21 -19.63 10.03
N ARG A 226 16.34 -18.89 10.11
CA ARG A 226 17.00 -18.31 8.93
C ARG A 226 17.97 -19.26 8.25
N LEU A 227 18.72 -20.03 9.02
CA LEU A 227 19.80 -20.90 8.50
C LEU A 227 19.44 -22.40 8.48
N GLY A 228 18.33 -22.79 9.10
CA GLY A 228 17.97 -24.21 9.27
C GLY A 228 18.81 -24.97 10.28
N ILE A 229 19.88 -24.37 10.83
CA ILE A 229 20.84 -24.97 11.77
C ILE A 229 20.95 -24.13 13.05
N THR A 230 21.48 -24.72 14.11
CA THR A 230 21.69 -24.02 15.38
C THR A 230 22.91 -23.08 15.31
N PRO A 231 22.98 -22.04 16.20
CA PRO A 231 24.16 -21.16 16.27
C PRO A 231 25.47 -21.93 16.49
N LEU A 232 25.45 -22.99 17.28
CA LEU A 232 26.63 -23.83 17.50
C LEU A 232 27.05 -24.59 16.23
N GLN A 233 26.10 -25.17 15.52
CA GLN A 233 26.36 -25.81 14.22
C GLN A 233 26.90 -24.83 13.18
N TYR A 234 26.35 -23.61 13.15
CA TYR A 234 26.84 -22.54 12.28
C TYR A 234 28.30 -22.20 12.59
N ARG A 235 28.67 -21.96 13.86
CA ARG A 235 30.05 -21.72 14.28
C ARG A 235 30.97 -22.84 13.84
N GLN A 236 30.58 -24.10 14.05
CA GLN A 236 31.38 -25.27 13.67
C GLN A 236 31.57 -25.39 12.15
N SER A 237 30.61 -24.95 11.35
CA SER A 237 30.71 -24.97 9.90
C SER A 237 31.65 -23.90 9.33
N GLN A 238 31.86 -22.81 10.07
CA GLN A 238 32.76 -21.71 9.64
C GLN A 238 34.24 -21.98 10.01
N ASN A 239 34.51 -22.87 10.97
CA ASN A 239 35.86 -23.18 11.46
C ASN A 239 36.46 -24.45 10.80
N LYS A 240 35.88 -24.90 9.70
CA LYS A 240 36.39 -25.94 8.84
C LYS A 240 37.12 -25.34 7.65
#